data_ad09774aff47ca9f42939a35ae1cd69e
#
_entry.id   ad09774aff47ca9f42939a35ae1cd69e
#
_cell.length_a   1.000
_cell.length_b   1.000
_cell.length_c   1.000
_cell.angle_alpha   90.00
_cell.angle_beta   90.00
_cell.angle_gamma   90.00
#
_symmetry.space_group_name_H-M   'P 1'
#
loop_
_entity.id
_entity.type
_entity.pdbx_description
1 polymer ?
#
loop_
_entity_poly.entity_id
_entity_poly.type
_entity_poly.pdbx_seq_one_letter_code
_entity_poly.pdbx_strand_id
1 'polypeptide(L)'
;TCTLLCGCCGSDCGTADASLDYAAINAQAAEQYLRPIRPGYEGRNPFWNGFAKKFIYAPAFDFDEVAGAANYRFTVVPLGEETQASWSFTADSPKAALTPVWGEIPVGRVRLVVEGLDASGKALGKAGEREFLRDYPFTGPYTPAVRDYRQAALMGLLYIHRMPEIQYWAEHTEPDMNYRHNTYPCKIIGATIRAEALLARLLPAHKEQATRIARNAAQFLIDQSRPAGDPLAFFPPTYYKDLIASKRTENQNKTMTMEAASAGHAFLDLYDL
;
A
#
# COMPACT_ATOMS: atom_id res chain seq x y z
N THR A 1 28.07 8.30 -22.38
CA THR A 1 28.35 9.73 -22.36
C THR A 1 27.51 10.34 -21.25
N CYS A 2 28.17 10.53 -20.14
CA CYS A 2 27.66 10.87 -18.81
C CYS A 2 27.45 12.39 -18.70
N THR A 3 26.44 12.98 -19.33
CA THR A 3 26.25 14.43 -19.32
C THR A 3 24.82 14.87 -18.95
N LEU A 4 23.97 14.00 -18.45
CA LEU A 4 22.58 14.35 -18.11
C LEU A 4 22.23 14.29 -16.62
N LEU A 5 23.20 14.03 -15.74
CA LEU A 5 22.99 14.02 -14.27
C LEU A 5 24.06 14.79 -13.46
N CYS A 6 24.90 15.58 -14.11
CA CYS A 6 25.92 16.39 -13.42
C CYS A 6 25.84 17.87 -13.84
N GLY A 7 24.70 18.49 -13.55
CA GLY A 7 24.48 19.92 -13.77
C GLY A 7 24.17 20.71 -12.50
N CYS A 8 24.65 20.28 -11.34
CA CYS A 8 24.58 21.05 -10.08
C CYS A 8 25.88 20.94 -9.29
N CYS A 9 26.97 21.41 -9.88
CA CYS A 9 28.15 21.84 -9.13
C CYS A 9 28.39 23.32 -9.43
N GLY A 10 27.60 24.19 -8.80
CA GLY A 10 27.78 25.61 -8.72
C GLY A 10 27.43 26.01 -7.30
N SER A 11 28.45 26.33 -6.53
CA SER A 11 28.46 26.92 -5.20
C SER A 11 27.25 27.80 -4.91
N ASP A 12 26.36 27.33 -4.05
CA ASP A 12 25.61 27.97 -2.97
C ASP A 12 24.43 27.07 -2.56
N CYS A 13 24.75 25.88 -2.06
CA CYS A 13 23.78 25.10 -1.28
C CYS A 13 23.95 25.57 0.17
N GLY A 14 23.29 26.69 0.51
CA GLY A 14 23.19 27.21 1.86
C GLY A 14 22.44 26.22 2.74
N THR A 15 23.18 25.63 3.64
CA THR A 15 22.85 25.21 5.00
C THR A 15 21.36 25.00 5.33
N ALA A 16 20.85 23.81 5.12
CA ALA A 16 19.85 23.16 5.95
C ALA A 16 20.00 21.65 5.81
N ASP A 17 21.19 21.15 6.02
CA ASP A 17 21.39 19.73 6.26
C ASP A 17 21.32 19.50 7.76
N ALA A 18 20.09 19.64 8.30
CA ALA A 18 19.74 18.90 9.49
C ALA A 18 19.75 17.44 9.04
N SER A 19 20.86 16.77 9.23
CA SER A 19 21.03 15.36 8.92
C SER A 19 19.85 14.61 9.48
N LEU A 20 19.00 14.06 8.60
CA LEU A 20 17.85 13.25 8.98
C LEU A 20 18.39 12.13 9.88
N ASP A 21 17.88 12.07 11.11
CA ASP A 21 18.20 10.97 12.00
C ASP A 21 17.47 9.69 11.54
N TYR A 22 18.10 8.99 10.63
CA TYR A 22 17.56 7.74 10.09
C TYR A 22 17.36 6.67 11.16
N ALA A 23 18.11 6.69 12.26
CA ALA A 23 17.92 5.75 13.34
C ALA A 23 16.61 6.04 14.08
N ALA A 24 16.33 7.30 14.39
CA ALA A 24 15.07 7.72 15.00
C ALA A 24 13.87 7.46 14.07
N ILE A 25 14.00 7.75 12.76
CA ILE A 25 12.96 7.49 11.77
C ILE A 25 12.66 5.98 11.67
N ASN A 26 13.68 5.15 11.61
CA ASN A 26 13.51 3.70 11.55
C ASN A 26 12.91 3.13 12.83
N ALA A 27 13.30 3.62 13.99
CA ALA A 27 12.72 3.23 15.27
C ALA A 27 11.23 3.58 15.35
N GLN A 28 10.86 4.79 14.93
CA GLN A 28 9.46 5.23 14.84
C GLN A 28 8.65 4.38 13.84
N ALA A 29 9.21 4.08 12.68
CA ALA A 29 8.55 3.24 11.69
C ALA A 29 8.33 1.82 12.20
N ALA A 30 9.30 1.23 12.89
CA ALA A 30 9.16 -0.08 13.51
C ALA A 30 8.08 -0.10 14.60
N GLU A 31 8.04 0.92 15.44
CA GLU A 31 6.97 1.08 16.45
C GLU A 31 5.59 1.20 15.79
N GLN A 32 5.46 2.02 14.74
CA GLN A 32 4.20 2.18 14.01
C GLN A 32 3.75 0.89 13.33
N TYR A 33 4.68 0.11 12.79
CA TYR A 33 4.38 -1.17 12.16
C TYR A 33 3.80 -2.19 13.15
N LEU A 34 4.25 -2.17 14.41
CA LEU A 34 3.80 -3.06 15.46
C LEU A 34 2.52 -2.60 16.16
N ARG A 35 1.99 -1.43 15.83
CA ARG A 35 0.76 -0.93 16.45
C ARG A 35 -0.44 -1.81 16.10
N PRO A 36 -1.25 -2.18 17.11
CA PRO A 36 -2.48 -2.91 16.90
C PRO A 36 -3.47 -2.13 16.03
N ILE A 37 -4.40 -2.87 15.43
CA ILE A 37 -5.50 -2.31 14.64
C ILE A 37 -6.47 -1.61 15.58
N ARG A 38 -6.74 -0.32 15.33
CA ARG A 38 -7.79 0.41 16.03
C ARG A 38 -9.15 0.06 15.47
N PRO A 39 -10.08 -0.46 16.27
CA PRO A 39 -11.46 -0.60 15.86
C PRO A 39 -12.19 0.75 15.94
N GLY A 40 -13.20 0.93 15.07
CA GLY A 40 -14.10 2.09 15.15
C GLY A 40 -13.47 3.44 14.86
N TYR A 41 -12.45 3.48 14.08
CA TYR A 41 -11.70 4.68 13.78
C TYR A 41 -12.55 5.75 13.07
N GLU A 42 -12.67 6.91 13.67
CA GLU A 42 -13.32 8.12 13.13
C GLU A 42 -12.30 9.09 12.57
N GLY A 43 -11.56 8.77 11.62
CA GLY A 43 -10.59 9.70 11.05
C GLY A 43 -10.07 9.20 9.73
N ARG A 44 -9.43 10.12 9.03
CA ARG A 44 -8.81 9.82 7.74
C ARG A 44 -7.53 9.01 7.85
N ASN A 45 -7.20 8.54 8.99
CA ASN A 45 -5.99 7.80 9.06
C ASN A 45 -6.22 6.38 8.64
N PRO A 46 -5.38 6.00 7.87
CA PRO A 46 -5.59 5.40 6.59
C PRO A 46 -5.74 3.97 6.69
N PHE A 47 -5.85 3.39 7.78
CA PHE A 47 -5.71 2.01 7.70
C PHE A 47 -7.05 1.35 7.63
N TRP A 48 -7.31 0.86 6.42
CA TRP A 48 -8.11 -0.29 6.05
C TRP A 48 -8.24 -1.33 7.18
N ASN A 49 -7.30 -1.42 8.08
CA ASN A 49 -7.35 -2.17 9.33
C ASN A 49 -8.54 -1.82 10.22
N GLY A 50 -8.90 -0.55 10.35
CA GLY A 50 -10.12 -0.12 11.03
C GLY A 50 -11.38 -0.61 10.32
N PHE A 51 -11.29 -0.93 9.03
CA PHE A 51 -12.39 -1.40 8.19
C PHE A 51 -12.35 -2.90 7.91
N ALA A 52 -11.28 -3.59 8.27
CA ALA A 52 -11.18 -5.03 8.08
C ALA A 52 -12.27 -5.74 8.86
N LYS A 53 -13.11 -6.48 8.16
CA LYS A 53 -14.25 -7.22 8.73
C LYS A 53 -14.03 -8.71 8.77
N LYS A 54 -12.85 -9.18 8.34
CA LYS A 54 -12.57 -10.58 8.10
C LYS A 54 -11.10 -10.88 8.38
N PHE A 55 -10.84 -11.91 9.16
CA PHE A 55 -9.49 -12.29 9.56
C PHE A 55 -9.29 -13.80 9.45
N ILE A 56 -8.16 -14.20 8.89
CA ILE A 56 -7.68 -15.58 8.82
C ILE A 56 -6.73 -15.86 9.99
N TYR A 57 -5.93 -14.86 10.36
CA TYR A 57 -4.97 -14.91 11.47
C TYR A 57 -5.44 -14.03 12.62
N ALA A 58 -4.94 -14.30 13.82
CA ALA A 58 -5.30 -13.56 15.01
C ALA A 58 -5.05 -12.06 14.84
N PRO A 59 -6.09 -11.22 14.82
CA PRO A 59 -5.93 -9.78 14.75
C PRO A 59 -5.51 -9.22 16.11
N ALA A 60 -4.78 -8.12 16.09
CA ALA A 60 -4.58 -7.27 17.26
C ALA A 60 -5.51 -6.06 17.17
N PHE A 61 -6.06 -5.66 18.32
CA PHE A 61 -6.94 -4.50 18.42
C PHE A 61 -6.41 -3.50 19.46
N ASP A 62 -6.70 -2.24 19.24
CA ASP A 62 -6.35 -1.12 20.10
C ASP A 62 -7.64 -0.38 20.47
N PHE A 63 -8.12 -0.57 21.68
CA PHE A 63 -9.28 0.10 22.23
C PHE A 63 -8.88 1.26 23.13
N ASP A 64 -9.84 2.12 23.48
CA ASP A 64 -9.62 3.22 24.41
C ASP A 64 -9.43 2.71 25.85
N GLU A 65 -8.67 3.48 26.62
CA GLU A 65 -8.44 3.17 28.03
C GLU A 65 -9.68 3.45 28.87
N VAL A 66 -9.94 2.58 29.85
CA VAL A 66 -10.96 2.79 30.88
C VAL A 66 -10.30 3.36 32.12
N ALA A 67 -10.79 4.50 32.60
CA ALA A 67 -10.21 5.17 33.74
C ALA A 67 -10.20 4.26 34.99
N GLY A 68 -9.04 4.13 35.62
CA GLY A 68 -8.84 3.29 36.81
C GLY A 68 -8.68 1.79 36.51
N ALA A 69 -8.71 1.36 35.27
CA ALA A 69 -8.49 -0.04 34.94
C ALA A 69 -7.02 -0.44 35.19
N ALA A 70 -6.84 -1.56 35.88
CA ALA A 70 -5.55 -2.20 36.06
C ALA A 70 -5.25 -3.25 34.97
N ASN A 71 -6.31 -3.86 34.45
CA ASN A 71 -6.23 -4.90 33.41
C ASN A 71 -7.44 -4.82 32.51
N TYR A 72 -7.40 -5.54 31.38
CA TYR A 72 -8.49 -5.61 30.40
C TYR A 72 -8.83 -7.05 30.06
N ARG A 73 -10.12 -7.37 30.12
CA ARG A 73 -10.64 -8.67 29.71
C ARG A 73 -11.15 -8.59 28.28
N PHE A 74 -10.60 -9.41 27.42
CA PHE A 74 -11.02 -9.61 26.04
C PHE A 74 -11.91 -10.86 25.99
N THR A 75 -13.17 -10.69 25.59
CA THR A 75 -14.12 -11.78 25.49
C THR A 75 -14.66 -11.86 24.07
N VAL A 76 -14.54 -13.02 23.45
CA VAL A 76 -15.08 -13.31 22.12
C VAL A 76 -16.27 -14.25 22.24
N VAL A 77 -17.38 -13.89 21.60
CA VAL A 77 -18.59 -14.71 21.54
C VAL A 77 -19.03 -14.91 20.09
N PRO A 78 -19.54 -16.09 19.72
CA PRO A 78 -20.11 -16.31 18.40
C PRO A 78 -21.40 -15.53 18.22
N LEU A 79 -21.73 -15.16 16.99
CA LEU A 79 -22.97 -14.50 16.61
C LEU A 79 -23.84 -15.46 15.77
N GLY A 80 -25.11 -15.59 16.12
CA GLY A 80 -26.09 -16.30 15.30
C GLY A 80 -26.40 -17.74 15.72
N GLU A 81 -25.74 -18.25 16.74
CA GLU A 81 -26.11 -19.55 17.35
C GLU A 81 -26.51 -19.34 18.82
N GLU A 82 -27.42 -20.17 19.34
CA GLU A 82 -27.79 -20.17 20.77
C GLU A 82 -26.67 -20.74 21.67
N THR A 83 -25.42 -20.66 21.25
CA THR A 83 -24.28 -21.17 22.00
C THR A 83 -23.87 -20.16 23.07
N GLN A 84 -23.81 -20.63 24.32
CA GLN A 84 -23.23 -19.88 25.45
C GLN A 84 -21.69 -19.92 25.44
N ALA A 85 -21.06 -20.36 24.36
CA ALA A 85 -19.62 -20.45 24.25
C ALA A 85 -19.00 -19.04 24.24
N SER A 86 -17.95 -18.87 25.04
CA SER A 86 -17.16 -17.67 25.04
C SER A 86 -15.70 -18.01 25.31
N TRP A 87 -14.80 -17.25 24.71
CA TRP A 87 -13.36 -17.38 24.90
C TRP A 87 -12.83 -16.05 25.42
N SER A 88 -12.08 -16.10 26.51
CA SER A 88 -11.56 -14.88 27.10
C SER A 88 -10.12 -15.00 27.59
N PHE A 89 -9.43 -13.88 27.61
CA PHE A 89 -8.13 -13.72 28.25
C PHE A 89 -8.01 -12.32 28.82
N THR A 90 -7.00 -12.10 29.65
CA THR A 90 -6.71 -10.81 30.27
C THR A 90 -5.37 -10.26 29.75
N ALA A 91 -5.29 -8.96 29.55
CA ALA A 91 -4.09 -8.22 29.17
C ALA A 91 -3.94 -6.96 30.03
N ASP A 92 -2.71 -6.46 30.15
CA ASP A 92 -2.39 -5.27 30.96
C ASP A 92 -2.82 -3.97 30.29
N SER A 93 -3.23 -4.04 29.03
CA SER A 93 -3.56 -2.89 28.18
C SER A 93 -4.80 -3.20 27.34
N PRO A 94 -5.59 -2.20 26.94
CA PRO A 94 -6.68 -2.38 25.97
C PRO A 94 -6.18 -2.71 24.54
N LYS A 95 -4.89 -2.89 24.39
CA LYS A 95 -4.19 -3.19 23.14
C LYS A 95 -3.64 -4.60 23.18
N ALA A 96 -4.29 -5.53 22.50
CA ALA A 96 -3.83 -6.92 22.48
C ALA A 96 -4.24 -7.67 21.21
N ALA A 97 -3.49 -8.73 20.92
CA ALA A 97 -3.83 -9.70 19.88
C ALA A 97 -4.71 -10.80 20.45
N LEU A 98 -5.62 -11.34 19.64
CA LEU A 98 -6.47 -12.47 20.00
C LEU A 98 -5.74 -13.82 19.98
N THR A 99 -4.42 -13.84 19.82
CA THR A 99 -3.59 -15.04 19.75
C THR A 99 -3.89 -16.06 20.86
N PRO A 100 -4.11 -15.66 22.15
CA PRO A 100 -4.34 -16.62 23.23
C PRO A 100 -5.57 -17.51 23.03
N VAL A 101 -6.60 -17.02 22.35
CA VAL A 101 -7.88 -17.71 22.17
C VAL A 101 -8.17 -18.03 20.70
N TRP A 102 -7.36 -17.59 19.77
CA TRP A 102 -7.67 -17.69 18.35
C TRP A 102 -7.87 -19.09 17.84
N GLY A 103 -7.13 -20.05 18.35
CA GLY A 103 -7.23 -21.46 17.96
C GLY A 103 -8.60 -22.08 18.29
N GLU A 104 -9.24 -21.59 19.35
CA GLU A 104 -10.49 -22.15 19.87
C GLU A 104 -11.74 -21.48 19.27
N ILE A 105 -11.64 -20.25 18.81
CA ILE A 105 -12.76 -19.52 18.20
C ILE A 105 -13.18 -20.23 16.91
N PRO A 106 -14.46 -20.58 16.72
CA PRO A 106 -14.92 -21.22 15.49
C PRO A 106 -14.89 -20.27 14.29
N VAL A 107 -14.81 -20.84 13.09
CA VAL A 107 -15.05 -20.08 11.86
C VAL A 107 -16.48 -19.56 11.86
N GLY A 108 -16.65 -18.27 11.58
CA GLY A 108 -17.96 -17.64 11.62
C GLY A 108 -17.91 -16.19 12.10
N ARG A 109 -19.07 -15.59 12.22
CA ARG A 109 -19.19 -14.23 12.77
C ARG A 109 -19.07 -14.26 14.28
N VAL A 110 -18.25 -13.38 14.82
CA VAL A 110 -18.00 -13.26 16.25
C VAL A 110 -18.06 -11.79 16.67
N ARG A 111 -18.34 -11.59 17.95
CA ARG A 111 -18.22 -10.30 18.62
C ARG A 111 -17.13 -10.37 19.70
N LEU A 112 -16.18 -9.46 19.63
CA LEU A 112 -15.23 -9.17 20.69
C LEU A 112 -15.78 -8.04 21.55
N VAL A 113 -15.74 -8.22 22.87
CA VAL A 113 -15.99 -7.18 23.86
C VAL A 113 -14.75 -7.05 24.73
N VAL A 114 -14.33 -5.82 25.00
CA VAL A 114 -13.20 -5.52 25.89
C VAL A 114 -13.67 -4.67 27.03
N GLU A 115 -13.40 -5.13 28.27
CA GLU A 115 -13.76 -4.46 29.50
C GLU A 115 -12.52 -4.13 30.32
N GLY A 116 -12.49 -2.91 30.88
CA GLY A 116 -11.49 -2.53 31.87
C GLY A 116 -11.84 -3.12 33.21
N LEU A 117 -10.85 -3.70 33.91
CA LEU A 117 -11.01 -4.31 35.24
C LEU A 117 -10.18 -3.55 36.26
N ASP A 118 -10.68 -3.41 37.48
CA ASP A 118 -9.87 -2.94 38.61
C ASP A 118 -8.87 -4.00 39.09
N ALA A 119 -8.07 -3.66 40.11
CA ALA A 119 -7.07 -4.57 40.66
C ALA A 119 -7.68 -5.83 41.34
N SER A 120 -8.98 -5.83 41.64
CA SER A 120 -9.71 -6.99 42.17
C SER A 120 -10.33 -7.87 41.06
N GLY A 121 -10.22 -7.44 39.81
CA GLY A 121 -10.83 -8.11 38.63
C GLY A 121 -12.29 -7.75 38.39
N LYS A 122 -12.82 -6.75 39.06
CA LYS A 122 -14.19 -6.24 38.88
C LYS A 122 -14.21 -5.33 37.65
N ALA A 123 -15.22 -5.49 36.79
CA ALA A 123 -15.40 -4.64 35.63
C ALA A 123 -15.74 -3.18 36.03
N LEU A 124 -15.00 -2.24 35.50
CA LEU A 124 -15.21 -0.81 35.64
C LEU A 124 -16.01 -0.22 34.47
N GLY A 125 -15.88 -0.78 33.29
CA GLY A 125 -16.57 -0.31 32.10
C GLY A 125 -16.07 -0.99 30.83
N LYS A 126 -16.80 -0.76 29.74
CA LYS A 126 -16.45 -1.29 28.41
C LYS A 126 -15.45 -0.37 27.75
N ALA A 127 -14.29 -0.88 27.36
CA ALA A 127 -13.30 -0.22 26.53
C ALA A 127 -13.76 -0.13 25.05
N GLY A 128 -14.47 -1.16 24.59
CA GLY A 128 -15.05 -1.19 23.27
C GLY A 128 -15.52 -2.57 22.82
N GLU A 129 -16.01 -2.63 21.59
CA GLU A 129 -16.45 -3.89 20.98
C GLU A 129 -16.18 -3.89 19.48
N ARG A 130 -16.07 -5.10 18.90
CA ARG A 130 -15.87 -5.29 17.47
C ARG A 130 -16.52 -6.57 16.98
N GLU A 131 -17.31 -6.46 15.92
CA GLU A 131 -17.79 -7.63 15.18
C GLU A 131 -16.91 -7.87 13.96
N PHE A 132 -16.59 -9.14 13.72
CA PHE A 132 -15.82 -9.55 12.56
C PHE A 132 -16.12 -11.01 12.19
N LEU A 133 -15.71 -11.41 10.99
CA LEU A 133 -15.73 -12.79 10.54
C LEU A 133 -14.35 -13.41 10.80
N ARG A 134 -14.29 -14.46 11.63
CA ARG A 134 -13.20 -15.42 11.57
C ARG A 134 -13.38 -16.30 10.36
N ASP A 135 -12.48 -16.20 9.40
CA ASP A 135 -12.53 -16.99 8.19
C ASP A 135 -11.72 -18.27 8.31
N TYR A 136 -11.92 -19.16 7.34
CA TYR A 136 -11.20 -20.40 7.25
C TYR A 136 -9.69 -20.15 7.19
N PRO A 137 -8.89 -20.92 7.96
CA PRO A 137 -7.46 -20.89 7.78
C PRO A 137 -7.11 -21.34 6.35
N PHE A 138 -6.05 -20.75 5.82
CA PHE A 138 -5.58 -21.18 4.51
C PHE A 138 -4.86 -22.52 4.65
N THR A 139 -5.56 -23.57 4.36
CA THR A 139 -5.03 -24.95 4.44
C THR A 139 -4.90 -25.53 3.05
N GLY A 140 -3.74 -26.10 2.77
CA GLY A 140 -3.55 -26.88 1.54
C GLY A 140 -4.50 -28.09 1.46
N PRO A 141 -4.45 -28.86 0.38
CA PRO A 141 -3.44 -28.78 -0.65
C PRO A 141 -3.66 -27.64 -1.64
N TYR A 142 -2.58 -26.98 -2.02
CA TYR A 142 -2.61 -26.01 -3.10
C TYR A 142 -2.75 -26.77 -4.43
N THR A 143 -3.56 -26.25 -5.31
CA THR A 143 -3.59 -26.74 -6.69
C THR A 143 -2.21 -26.54 -7.31
N PRO A 144 -1.58 -27.56 -7.90
CA PRO A 144 -0.31 -27.39 -8.58
C PRO A 144 -0.37 -26.26 -9.60
N ALA A 145 0.70 -25.48 -9.71
CA ALA A 145 0.75 -24.42 -10.69
C ALA A 145 0.63 -24.98 -12.11
N VAL A 146 -0.28 -24.43 -12.90
CA VAL A 146 -0.49 -24.83 -14.31
C VAL A 146 0.74 -24.51 -15.17
N ARG A 147 1.56 -23.54 -14.72
CA ARG A 147 2.79 -23.11 -15.38
C ARG A 147 3.76 -22.54 -14.32
N ASP A 148 5.04 -22.54 -14.65
CA ASP A 148 6.04 -21.93 -13.80
C ASP A 148 5.90 -20.38 -13.77
N TYR A 149 6.54 -19.74 -12.77
CA TYR A 149 6.48 -18.30 -12.60
C TYR A 149 7.04 -17.52 -13.78
N ARG A 150 8.12 -18.02 -14.39
CA ARG A 150 8.74 -17.36 -15.56
C ARG A 150 7.78 -17.34 -16.73
N GLN A 151 7.16 -18.47 -17.02
CA GLN A 151 6.18 -18.59 -18.11
C GLN A 151 4.97 -17.69 -17.85
N ALA A 152 4.45 -17.67 -16.61
CA ALA A 152 3.35 -16.82 -16.24
C ALA A 152 3.72 -15.32 -16.37
N ALA A 153 4.91 -14.91 -15.94
CA ALA A 153 5.40 -13.54 -16.07
C ALA A 153 5.56 -13.12 -17.54
N LEU A 154 6.16 -13.95 -18.37
CA LEU A 154 6.31 -13.67 -19.80
C LEU A 154 4.95 -13.52 -20.52
N MET A 155 4.00 -14.39 -20.20
CA MET A 155 2.64 -14.27 -20.74
C MET A 155 1.96 -12.97 -20.30
N GLY A 156 2.13 -12.57 -19.04
CA GLY A 156 1.61 -11.32 -18.53
C GLY A 156 2.22 -10.10 -19.21
N LEU A 157 3.54 -10.08 -19.37
CA LEU A 157 4.26 -9.02 -20.08
C LEU A 157 3.82 -8.90 -21.54
N LEU A 158 3.71 -10.02 -22.24
CA LEU A 158 3.24 -10.04 -23.62
C LEU A 158 1.77 -9.61 -23.76
N TYR A 159 0.94 -9.93 -22.77
CA TYR A 159 -0.43 -9.44 -22.72
C TYR A 159 -0.47 -7.92 -22.59
N ILE A 160 0.26 -7.36 -21.61
CA ILE A 160 0.38 -5.91 -21.41
C ILE A 160 0.91 -5.23 -22.65
N HIS A 161 2.01 -5.73 -23.20
CA HIS A 161 2.63 -5.17 -24.41
C HIS A 161 1.66 -5.06 -25.59
N ARG A 162 0.72 -6.00 -25.74
CA ARG A 162 -0.27 -6.01 -26.83
C ARG A 162 -1.49 -5.13 -26.61
N MET A 163 -1.65 -4.56 -25.44
CA MET A 163 -2.79 -3.69 -25.15
C MET A 163 -2.71 -2.43 -26.03
N PRO A 164 -3.83 -2.00 -26.64
CA PRO A 164 -3.84 -0.85 -27.55
C PRO A 164 -3.26 0.42 -26.92
N GLU A 165 -3.60 0.69 -25.66
CA GLU A 165 -3.12 1.84 -24.89
C GLU A 165 -1.63 1.80 -24.57
N ILE A 166 -1.01 0.61 -24.58
CA ILE A 166 0.44 0.44 -24.43
C ILE A 166 1.11 0.61 -25.79
N GLN A 167 0.55 0.00 -26.83
CA GLN A 167 1.05 0.16 -28.20
C GLN A 167 0.96 1.60 -28.71
N TYR A 168 0.03 2.39 -28.20
CA TYR A 168 -0.10 3.81 -28.49
C TYR A 168 1.22 4.58 -28.24
N TRP A 169 1.94 4.25 -27.17
CA TRP A 169 3.24 4.83 -26.84
C TRP A 169 4.35 4.52 -27.86
N ALA A 170 4.17 3.54 -28.76
CA ALA A 170 5.18 3.27 -29.78
C ALA A 170 5.37 4.43 -30.76
N GLU A 171 4.31 5.20 -31.01
CA GLU A 171 4.28 6.30 -31.97
C GLU A 171 3.99 7.68 -31.34
N HIS A 172 3.74 7.72 -30.02
CA HIS A 172 3.34 8.94 -29.32
C HIS A 172 4.19 9.15 -28.06
N THR A 173 4.44 10.41 -27.73
CA THR A 173 5.10 10.84 -26.49
C THR A 173 4.11 11.40 -25.46
N GLU A 174 2.82 11.30 -25.75
CA GLU A 174 1.73 11.68 -24.86
C GLU A 174 0.80 10.49 -24.63
N PRO A 175 0.08 10.43 -23.47
CA PRO A 175 -0.82 9.32 -23.19
C PRO A 175 -2.04 9.33 -24.10
N ASP A 176 -2.57 8.15 -24.41
CA ASP A 176 -3.93 8.08 -24.94
C ASP A 176 -4.93 8.70 -23.97
N MET A 177 -5.53 9.82 -24.36
CA MET A 177 -6.48 10.55 -23.55
C MET A 177 -7.77 9.78 -23.28
N ASN A 178 -8.07 8.74 -24.05
CA ASN A 178 -9.21 7.85 -23.80
C ASN A 178 -8.92 6.81 -22.72
N TYR A 179 -7.66 6.56 -22.41
CA TYR A 179 -7.28 5.61 -21.38
C TYR A 179 -7.30 6.28 -19.99
N ARG A 180 -8.47 6.24 -19.36
CA ARG A 180 -8.75 6.93 -18.09
C ARG A 180 -7.77 6.65 -16.95
N HIS A 181 -7.08 5.50 -16.95
CA HIS A 181 -6.15 5.14 -15.87
C HIS A 181 -4.91 6.02 -15.84
N ASN A 182 -4.54 6.66 -16.96
CA ASN A 182 -3.48 7.64 -17.03
C ASN A 182 -3.71 8.89 -16.16
N THR A 183 -4.89 9.01 -15.53
CA THR A 183 -5.15 10.00 -14.47
C THR A 183 -4.12 9.95 -13.33
N TYR A 184 -3.52 8.79 -13.07
CA TYR A 184 -2.44 8.59 -12.11
C TYR A 184 -1.13 8.25 -12.86
N PRO A 185 -0.49 9.25 -13.50
CA PRO A 185 0.57 9.00 -14.48
C PRO A 185 1.76 8.26 -13.88
N CYS A 186 2.26 8.67 -12.73
CA CYS A 186 3.39 7.98 -12.09
C CYS A 186 3.14 6.50 -11.84
N LYS A 187 1.91 6.15 -11.47
CA LYS A 187 1.53 4.76 -11.21
C LYS A 187 1.37 3.95 -12.50
N ILE A 188 0.60 4.46 -13.42
CA ILE A 188 0.20 3.71 -14.63
C ILE A 188 1.30 3.76 -15.68
N ILE A 189 1.79 4.95 -15.99
CA ILE A 189 2.86 5.13 -16.98
C ILE A 189 4.16 4.54 -16.43
N GLY A 190 4.45 4.73 -15.14
CA GLY A 190 5.59 4.08 -14.48
C GLY A 190 5.52 2.54 -14.56
N ALA A 191 4.33 1.95 -14.38
CA ALA A 191 4.15 0.51 -14.56
C ALA A 191 4.36 0.08 -16.02
N THR A 192 3.92 0.88 -16.99
CA THR A 192 4.19 0.65 -18.42
C THR A 192 5.68 0.65 -18.71
N ILE A 193 6.41 1.67 -18.26
CA ILE A 193 7.87 1.76 -18.45
C ILE A 193 8.56 0.52 -17.89
N ARG A 194 8.22 0.10 -16.67
CA ARG A 194 8.80 -1.09 -16.02
C ARG A 194 8.48 -2.38 -16.75
N ALA A 195 7.23 -2.56 -17.17
CA ALA A 195 6.81 -3.75 -17.92
C ALA A 195 7.55 -3.86 -19.25
N GLU A 196 7.66 -2.76 -19.98
CA GLU A 196 8.32 -2.73 -21.28
C GLU A 196 9.85 -2.87 -21.14
N ALA A 197 10.46 -2.23 -20.14
CA ALA A 197 11.89 -2.43 -19.85
C ALA A 197 12.20 -3.89 -19.50
N LEU A 198 11.35 -4.53 -18.71
CA LEU A 198 11.50 -5.94 -18.37
C LEU A 198 11.29 -6.84 -19.60
N LEU A 199 10.29 -6.56 -20.43
CA LEU A 199 10.05 -7.28 -21.66
C LEU A 199 11.25 -7.20 -22.61
N ALA A 200 11.82 -6.00 -22.78
CA ALA A 200 13.00 -5.77 -23.62
C ALA A 200 14.23 -6.58 -23.15
N ARG A 201 14.38 -6.77 -21.84
CA ARG A 201 15.45 -7.62 -21.27
C ARG A 201 15.21 -9.10 -21.49
N LEU A 202 13.97 -9.55 -21.34
CA LEU A 202 13.64 -10.98 -21.34
C LEU A 202 13.39 -11.55 -22.73
N LEU A 203 12.93 -10.75 -23.68
CA LEU A 203 12.56 -11.18 -25.01
C LEU A 203 13.23 -10.32 -26.10
N PRO A 204 14.39 -10.73 -26.64
CA PRO A 204 15.13 -9.97 -27.66
C PRO A 204 14.30 -9.57 -28.89
N ALA A 205 13.35 -10.42 -29.28
CA ALA A 205 12.45 -10.14 -30.42
C ALA A 205 11.55 -8.90 -30.22
N HIS A 206 11.32 -8.48 -28.96
CA HIS A 206 10.52 -7.30 -28.63
C HIS A 206 11.35 -6.10 -28.16
N LYS A 207 12.69 -6.27 -28.07
CA LYS A 207 13.58 -5.29 -27.45
C LYS A 207 13.43 -3.88 -28.02
N GLU A 208 13.45 -3.75 -29.32
CA GLU A 208 13.42 -2.45 -30.00
C GLU A 208 12.11 -1.70 -29.70
N GLN A 209 10.99 -2.35 -29.94
CA GLN A 209 9.67 -1.73 -29.74
C GLN A 209 9.39 -1.46 -28.26
N ALA A 210 9.66 -2.40 -27.39
CA ALA A 210 9.47 -2.23 -25.94
C ALA A 210 10.34 -1.10 -25.38
N THR A 211 11.61 -1.00 -25.82
CA THR A 211 12.48 0.13 -25.44
C THR A 211 11.93 1.47 -25.91
N ARG A 212 11.41 1.53 -27.15
CA ARG A 212 10.80 2.74 -27.70
C ARG A 212 9.57 3.17 -26.90
N ILE A 213 8.66 2.24 -26.59
CA ILE A 213 7.49 2.47 -25.74
C ILE A 213 7.92 3.00 -24.37
N ALA A 214 8.85 2.34 -23.71
CA ALA A 214 9.33 2.75 -22.39
C ALA A 214 9.95 4.14 -22.40
N ARG A 215 10.74 4.49 -23.42
CA ARG A 215 11.36 5.82 -23.57
C ARG A 215 10.34 6.92 -23.82
N ASN A 216 9.37 6.70 -24.70
CA ASN A 216 8.32 7.68 -24.98
C ASN A 216 7.48 7.94 -23.75
N ALA A 217 7.09 6.89 -23.04
CA ALA A 217 6.35 7.00 -21.79
C ALA A 217 7.15 7.71 -20.68
N ALA A 218 8.46 7.44 -20.57
CA ALA A 218 9.33 8.12 -19.61
C ALA A 218 9.52 9.60 -19.97
N GLN A 219 9.66 9.93 -21.26
CA GLN A 219 9.78 11.30 -21.71
C GLN A 219 8.59 12.15 -21.30
N PHE A 220 7.37 11.62 -21.44
CA PHE A 220 6.16 12.30 -20.94
C PHE A 220 6.24 12.62 -19.46
N LEU A 221 6.65 11.67 -18.61
CA LEU A 221 6.77 11.93 -17.17
C LEU A 221 7.83 12.98 -16.87
N ILE A 222 8.94 13.00 -17.62
CA ILE A 222 10.00 14.01 -17.48
C ILE A 222 9.48 15.38 -17.88
N ASP A 223 8.84 15.50 -19.03
CA ASP A 223 8.34 16.77 -19.57
C ASP A 223 7.23 17.38 -18.69
N GLN A 224 6.45 16.55 -18.02
CA GLN A 224 5.41 16.95 -17.08
C GLN A 224 5.90 17.13 -15.63
N SER A 225 7.18 16.89 -15.37
CA SER A 225 7.77 17.09 -14.04
C SER A 225 7.86 18.57 -13.67
N ARG A 226 7.87 18.87 -12.37
CA ARG A 226 7.97 20.23 -11.87
C ARG A 226 9.26 20.90 -12.34
N PRO A 227 9.21 22.18 -12.75
CA PRO A 227 10.39 22.89 -13.25
C PRO A 227 11.42 23.13 -12.14
N ALA A 228 12.66 23.45 -12.59
CA ALA A 228 13.77 23.79 -11.73
C ALA A 228 13.47 25.04 -10.92
N GLY A 229 13.15 25.27 -9.89
CA GLY A 229 12.75 26.47 -9.10
C GLY A 229 11.43 26.29 -8.38
N ASP A 230 10.70 25.21 -8.67
CA ASP A 230 9.57 24.78 -7.85
C ASP A 230 10.11 24.14 -6.55
N PRO A 231 9.47 24.34 -5.38
CA PRO A 231 9.84 23.64 -4.15
C PRO A 231 9.90 22.12 -4.27
N LEU A 232 9.16 21.56 -5.23
CA LEU A 232 9.18 20.15 -5.60
C LEU A 232 9.84 19.93 -6.98
N ALA A 233 10.95 20.64 -7.24
CA ALA A 233 11.65 20.57 -8.52
C ALA A 233 11.86 19.11 -8.99
N PHE A 234 11.62 18.88 -10.27
CA PHE A 234 11.75 17.58 -10.95
C PHE A 234 10.81 16.49 -10.44
N PHE A 235 9.87 16.84 -9.58
CA PHE A 235 8.90 15.85 -9.09
C PHE A 235 7.89 15.50 -10.20
N PRO A 236 7.72 14.22 -10.52
CA PRO A 236 6.84 13.80 -11.61
C PRO A 236 5.35 13.95 -11.25
N PRO A 237 4.46 14.06 -12.24
CA PRO A 237 3.04 14.25 -12.02
C PRO A 237 2.40 12.99 -11.41
N THR A 238 1.81 13.12 -10.23
CA THR A 238 1.08 12.01 -9.57
C THR A 238 -0.41 12.01 -9.87
N TYR A 239 -0.92 13.12 -10.42
CA TYR A 239 -2.30 13.27 -10.85
C TYR A 239 -2.38 14.13 -12.11
N TYR A 240 -3.17 13.72 -13.10
CA TYR A 240 -3.36 14.43 -14.35
C TYR A 240 -4.84 14.75 -14.57
N LYS A 241 -5.21 16.01 -14.31
CA LYS A 241 -6.60 16.48 -14.27
C LYS A 241 -7.30 16.49 -15.62
N ASP A 242 -6.54 16.65 -16.70
CA ASP A 242 -7.08 16.87 -18.05
C ASP A 242 -7.47 15.55 -18.75
N LEU A 243 -7.19 14.41 -18.13
CA LEU A 243 -7.70 13.14 -18.58
C LEU A 243 -9.19 12.99 -18.27
N ILE A 244 -9.97 12.76 -19.29
CA ILE A 244 -11.44 12.84 -19.36
C ILE A 244 -12.17 12.06 -18.26
N ALA A 245 -11.57 11.07 -17.68
CA ALA A 245 -12.26 10.16 -16.77
C ALA A 245 -12.22 10.56 -15.30
N SER A 246 -11.39 11.50 -14.89
CA SER A 246 -11.31 11.85 -13.49
C SER A 246 -12.16 13.05 -13.15
N LYS A 247 -13.34 12.77 -12.61
CA LYS A 247 -14.16 13.78 -11.93
C LYS A 247 -13.70 14.06 -10.49
N ARG A 248 -12.58 13.44 -10.06
CA ARG A 248 -12.08 13.60 -8.70
C ARG A 248 -11.20 14.83 -8.61
N THR A 249 -11.70 15.85 -7.95
CA THR A 249 -10.97 17.11 -7.74
C THR A 249 -10.10 17.10 -6.49
N GLU A 250 -10.31 16.15 -5.59
CA GLU A 250 -9.62 16.06 -4.30
C GLU A 250 -8.10 15.80 -4.40
N ASN A 251 -7.63 15.33 -5.54
CA ASN A 251 -6.22 15.02 -5.79
C ASN A 251 -5.48 16.07 -6.64
N GLN A 252 -6.16 17.10 -7.12
CA GLN A 252 -5.62 18.07 -8.08
C GLN A 252 -4.37 18.82 -7.59
N ASN A 253 -4.27 19.11 -6.33
CA ASN A 253 -3.13 19.85 -5.76
C ASN A 253 -2.37 19.00 -4.72
N LYS A 254 -2.41 17.68 -4.89
CA LYS A 254 -1.73 16.76 -3.99
C LYS A 254 -0.63 16.02 -4.73
N THR A 255 0.43 15.80 -4.01
CA THR A 255 1.55 14.97 -4.43
C THR A 255 1.51 13.67 -3.63
N MET A 256 1.56 12.54 -4.33
CA MET A 256 1.51 11.22 -3.72
C MET A 256 2.90 10.58 -3.80
N THR A 257 3.62 10.57 -2.69
CA THR A 257 5.01 10.07 -2.61
C THR A 257 5.14 8.63 -3.11
N MET A 258 4.19 7.76 -2.76
CA MET A 258 4.20 6.37 -3.21
C MET A 258 4.13 6.25 -4.74
N GLU A 259 3.34 7.08 -5.39
CA GLU A 259 3.23 7.06 -6.85
C GLU A 259 4.46 7.66 -7.53
N ALA A 260 5.02 8.73 -6.98
CA ALA A 260 6.27 9.29 -7.46
C ALA A 260 7.44 8.30 -7.33
N ALA A 261 7.49 7.53 -6.23
CA ALA A 261 8.47 6.46 -6.06
C ALA A 261 8.32 5.39 -7.15
N SER A 262 7.10 5.08 -7.60
CA SER A 262 6.88 4.15 -8.73
C SER A 262 7.51 4.66 -10.03
N ALA A 263 7.42 5.96 -10.31
CA ALA A 263 8.08 6.57 -11.46
C ALA A 263 9.60 6.53 -11.31
N GLY A 264 10.13 6.82 -10.10
CA GLY A 264 11.56 6.71 -9.81
C GLY A 264 12.12 5.30 -10.08
N HIS A 265 11.43 4.27 -9.62
CA HIS A 265 11.80 2.88 -9.94
C HIS A 265 11.72 2.59 -11.44
N ALA A 266 10.72 3.14 -12.13
CA ALA A 266 10.59 2.95 -13.57
C ALA A 266 11.75 3.57 -14.35
N PHE A 267 12.21 4.75 -13.94
CA PHE A 267 13.38 5.39 -14.54
C PHE A 267 14.68 4.59 -14.31
N LEU A 268 14.84 4.01 -13.12
CA LEU A 268 15.99 3.13 -12.84
C LEU A 268 15.94 1.87 -13.69
N ASP A 269 14.77 1.21 -13.78
CA ASP A 269 14.61 0.02 -14.63
C ASP A 269 14.89 0.31 -16.12
N LEU A 270 14.54 1.51 -16.60
CA LEU A 270 14.83 1.95 -17.96
C LEU A 270 16.30 2.34 -18.16
N TYR A 271 16.92 2.95 -17.15
CA TYR A 271 18.34 3.33 -17.17
C TYR A 271 19.26 2.11 -17.32
N ASP A 272 18.91 1.02 -16.66
CA ASP A 272 19.64 -0.23 -16.68
C ASP A 272 19.44 -1.05 -17.98
N LEU A 273 18.60 -0.61 -18.91
CA LEU A 273 18.30 -1.29 -20.18
C LEU A 273 19.31 -0.95 -21.29
#